data_49dd8c8fada878e9db70ec1a3db9d08e
#
_entry.id   49dd8c8fada878e9db70ec1a3db9d08e
#
_cell.length_a   1.000
_cell.length_b   1.000
_cell.length_c   1.000
_cell.angle_alpha   90.00
_cell.angle_beta   90.00
_cell.angle_gamma   90.00
#
_symmetry.space_group_name_H-M   'P 1'
#
loop_
_entity.id
_entity.type
_entity.pdbx_description
1 polymer ?
#
loop_
_entity_poly.entity_id
_entity_poly.type
_entity_poly.pdbx_seq_one_letter_code
_entity_poly.pdbx_strand_id
1 'polypeptide(L)'
;VYLLFEKVPMNIASFVLWTALNGVSWITMVRAGSRVFLPAGYTISTALVVIILVKNGVWAWGAMETVALIGAMAALFVSFKTSKRFGVVLAVSALLLAGIPQFYDNWTSPATASWWLWVITACCNATSLFSAESTLEGRLYPAVGTATNSLQATLVIRGFF
;
A
#
# COMPACT_ATOMS: atom_id res chain seq x y z
N VAL A 1 0.65 15.48 11.55
CA VAL A 1 0.65 15.96 12.93
C VAL A 1 0.08 14.90 13.86
N TYR A 2 -1.13 14.33 13.60
CA TYR A 2 -1.76 13.30 14.44
C TYR A 2 -0.86 12.06 14.67
N LEU A 3 -0.28 11.51 13.60
CA LEU A 3 0.64 10.36 13.66
C LEU A 3 1.92 10.63 14.45
N LEU A 4 2.29 11.90 14.65
CA LEU A 4 3.50 12.26 15.40
C LEU A 4 3.30 12.19 16.92
N PHE A 5 2.05 12.29 17.38
CA PHE A 5 1.73 12.42 18.81
C PHE A 5 0.96 11.22 19.38
N GLU A 6 0.36 10.39 18.52
CA GLU A 6 -0.39 9.22 18.96
C GLU A 6 0.24 7.92 18.44
N LYS A 7 0.24 6.90 19.30
CA LYS A 7 0.65 5.53 18.91
C LYS A 7 -0.46 4.91 18.07
N VAL A 8 -0.48 5.24 16.78
CA VAL A 8 -1.43 4.62 15.85
C VAL A 8 -0.95 3.21 15.54
N PRO A 9 -1.77 2.18 15.71
CA PRO A 9 -1.41 0.81 15.37
C PRO A 9 -1.37 0.67 13.85
N MET A 10 -0.17 0.84 13.30
CA MET A 10 0.13 0.60 11.89
C MET A 10 1.22 -0.46 11.81
N ASN A 11 1.05 -1.40 10.90
CA ASN A 11 2.04 -2.44 10.69
C ASN A 11 3.24 -1.89 9.92
N ILE A 12 4.37 -1.73 10.61
CA ILE A 12 5.58 -1.15 10.01
C ILE A 12 6.08 -1.96 8.82
N ALA A 13 5.96 -3.30 8.85
CA ALA A 13 6.41 -4.15 7.75
C ALA A 13 5.62 -3.87 6.47
N SER A 14 4.29 -3.74 6.55
CA SER A 14 3.45 -3.36 5.41
C SER A 14 3.88 -2.02 4.82
N PHE A 15 4.16 -1.01 5.65
CA PHE A 15 4.58 0.31 5.16
C PHE A 15 5.99 0.29 4.56
N VAL A 16 6.93 -0.49 5.11
CA VAL A 16 8.26 -0.70 4.51
C VAL A 16 8.13 -1.36 3.14
N LEU A 17 7.33 -2.43 3.03
CA LEU A 17 7.09 -3.13 1.77
C LEU A 17 6.39 -2.25 0.74
N TRP A 18 5.35 -1.51 1.15
CA TRP A 18 4.68 -0.56 0.26
C TRP A 18 5.61 0.55 -0.21
N THR A 19 6.48 1.06 0.64
CA THR A 19 7.48 2.06 0.24
C THR A 19 8.41 1.51 -0.84
N ALA A 20 8.95 0.31 -0.64
CA ALA A 20 9.84 -0.34 -1.59
C ALA A 20 9.13 -0.64 -2.92
N LEU A 21 7.94 -1.24 -2.88
CA LEU A 21 7.18 -1.63 -4.08
C LEU A 21 6.68 -0.41 -4.87
N ASN A 22 6.22 0.63 -4.19
CA ASN A 22 5.84 1.90 -4.83
C ASN A 22 7.05 2.60 -5.43
N GLY A 23 8.21 2.56 -4.76
CA GLY A 23 9.47 3.10 -5.27
C GLY A 23 9.92 2.39 -6.56
N VAL A 24 9.84 1.06 -6.60
CA VAL A 24 10.09 0.28 -7.82
C VAL A 24 9.10 0.66 -8.92
N SER A 25 7.82 0.77 -8.61
CA SER A 25 6.78 1.20 -9.56
C SER A 25 7.07 2.61 -10.09
N TRP A 26 7.44 3.53 -9.23
CA TRP A 26 7.83 4.90 -9.62
C TRP A 26 9.01 4.90 -10.59
N ILE A 27 10.12 4.24 -10.25
CA ILE A 27 11.31 4.14 -11.11
C ILE A 27 10.96 3.53 -12.46
N THR A 28 10.16 2.46 -12.46
CA THR A 28 9.74 1.78 -13.67
C THR A 28 8.91 2.68 -14.58
N MET A 29 7.99 3.45 -14.01
CA MET A 29 7.15 4.41 -14.75
C MET A 29 7.95 5.60 -15.28
N VAL A 30 8.92 6.13 -14.52
CA VAL A 30 9.85 7.18 -15.01
C VAL A 30 10.58 6.69 -16.25
N ARG A 31 11.13 5.48 -16.21
CA ARG A 31 11.85 4.86 -17.34
C ARG A 31 10.94 4.63 -18.54
N ALA A 32 9.66 4.38 -18.32
CA ALA A 32 8.67 4.18 -19.38
C ALA A 32 8.11 5.51 -19.94
N GLY A 33 8.50 6.66 -19.42
CA GLY A 33 7.95 7.97 -19.79
C GLY A 33 6.48 8.16 -19.40
N SER A 34 5.99 7.40 -18.44
CA SER A 34 4.60 7.41 -18.00
C SER A 34 4.37 8.43 -16.87
N ARG A 35 3.09 8.71 -16.57
CA ARG A 35 2.72 9.58 -15.45
C ARG A 35 3.14 8.95 -14.10
N VAL A 36 3.90 9.70 -13.30
CA VAL A 36 4.58 9.17 -12.11
C VAL A 36 4.04 9.71 -10.78
N PHE A 37 3.11 10.65 -10.81
CA PHE A 37 2.68 11.37 -9.59
C PHE A 37 2.10 10.46 -8.51
N LEU A 38 1.28 9.48 -8.89
CA LEU A 38 0.64 8.59 -7.92
C LEU A 38 1.66 7.68 -7.21
N PRO A 39 2.49 6.87 -7.91
CA PRO A 39 3.46 6.03 -7.23
C PRO A 39 4.55 6.83 -6.50
N ALA A 40 4.92 8.02 -6.99
CA ALA A 40 5.83 8.92 -6.29
C ALA A 40 5.22 9.42 -4.97
N GLY A 41 3.96 9.88 -5.01
CA GLY A 41 3.22 10.31 -3.84
C GLY A 41 3.10 9.20 -2.80
N TYR A 42 2.79 7.98 -3.22
CA TYR A 42 2.74 6.81 -2.32
C TYR A 42 4.10 6.46 -1.74
N THR A 43 5.16 6.47 -2.54
CA THR A 43 6.52 6.20 -2.04
C THR A 43 6.90 7.18 -0.93
N ILE A 44 6.67 8.48 -1.17
CA ILE A 44 7.00 9.52 -0.19
C ILE A 44 6.13 9.39 1.06
N SER A 45 4.82 9.24 0.92
CA SER A 45 3.89 9.17 2.06
C SER A 45 4.12 7.94 2.91
N THR A 46 4.32 6.76 2.31
CA THR A 46 4.61 5.53 3.06
C THR A 46 5.98 5.56 3.73
N ALA A 47 6.99 6.17 3.10
CA ALA A 47 8.30 6.39 3.72
C ALA A 47 8.21 7.31 4.95
N LEU A 48 7.43 8.38 4.88
CA LEU A 48 7.18 9.26 6.03
C LEU A 48 6.49 8.51 7.17
N VAL A 49 5.51 7.64 6.86
CA VAL A 49 4.88 6.79 7.88
C VAL A 49 5.90 5.87 8.54
N VAL A 50 6.77 5.21 7.76
CA VAL A 50 7.85 4.36 8.31
C VAL A 50 8.74 5.14 9.27
N ILE A 51 9.18 6.35 8.87
CA ILE A 51 10.02 7.19 9.72
C ILE A 51 9.33 7.53 11.05
N ILE A 52 8.03 7.86 11.00
CA ILE A 52 7.24 8.18 12.19
C ILE A 52 7.10 6.95 13.09
N LEU A 53 6.79 5.78 12.52
CA LEU A 53 6.64 4.54 13.29
C LEU A 53 7.96 4.15 13.98
N VAL A 54 9.08 4.26 13.28
CA VAL A 54 10.42 4.00 13.86
C VAL A 54 10.71 4.98 15.00
N LYS A 55 10.44 6.28 14.82
CA LYS A 55 10.62 7.29 15.88
C LYS A 55 9.76 7.02 17.12
N ASN A 56 8.56 6.47 16.92
CA ASN A 56 7.64 6.13 18.00
C ASN A 56 7.94 4.78 18.65
N GLY A 57 9.05 4.12 18.26
CA GLY A 57 9.43 2.80 18.76
C GLY A 57 8.48 1.68 18.34
N VAL A 58 7.68 1.88 17.30
CA VAL A 58 6.79 0.86 16.75
C VAL A 58 7.62 -0.03 15.84
N TRP A 59 8.01 -1.17 16.36
CA TRP A 59 8.70 -2.20 15.59
C TRP A 59 8.12 -3.57 15.95
N ALA A 60 7.23 -4.05 15.11
CA ALA A 60 6.71 -5.42 15.21
C ALA A 60 7.01 -6.14 13.90
N TRP A 61 7.81 -7.20 13.99
CA TRP A 61 8.15 -8.03 12.85
C TRP A 61 8.10 -9.49 13.27
N GLY A 62 7.20 -10.26 12.67
CA GLY A 62 6.98 -11.67 13.00
C GLY A 62 6.97 -12.57 11.76
N ALA A 63 6.41 -13.74 11.94
CA ALA A 63 6.33 -14.75 10.88
C ALA A 63 5.41 -14.28 9.73
N MET A 64 4.29 -13.62 10.03
CA MET A 64 3.34 -13.13 9.02
C MET A 64 4.00 -12.09 8.11
N GLU A 65 4.72 -11.13 8.70
CA GLU A 65 5.45 -10.09 7.99
C GLU A 65 6.52 -10.69 7.09
N THR A 66 7.23 -11.70 7.58
CA THR A 66 8.26 -12.42 6.81
C THR A 66 7.63 -13.16 5.62
N VAL A 67 6.52 -13.85 5.81
CA VAL A 67 5.79 -14.53 4.72
C VAL A 67 5.27 -13.53 3.69
N ALA A 68 4.71 -12.40 4.15
CA ALA A 68 4.25 -11.33 3.27
C ALA A 68 5.41 -10.74 2.44
N LEU A 69 6.58 -10.53 3.07
CA LEU A 69 7.79 -10.08 2.37
C LEU A 69 8.21 -11.07 1.28
N ILE A 70 8.34 -12.35 1.62
CA ILE A 70 8.77 -13.39 0.67
C ILE A 70 7.79 -13.47 -0.49
N GLY A 71 6.48 -13.49 -0.22
CA GLY A 71 5.43 -13.52 -1.24
C GLY A 71 5.46 -12.30 -2.16
N ALA A 72 5.59 -11.10 -1.59
CA ALA A 72 5.67 -9.84 -2.34
C ALA A 72 6.93 -9.79 -3.21
N MET A 73 8.09 -10.20 -2.69
CA MET A 73 9.34 -10.24 -3.45
C MET A 73 9.31 -11.29 -4.55
N ALA A 74 8.73 -12.46 -4.31
CA ALA A 74 8.53 -13.49 -5.33
C ALA A 74 7.63 -12.99 -6.47
N ALA A 75 6.48 -12.40 -6.15
CA ALA A 75 5.57 -11.82 -7.14
C ALA A 75 6.24 -10.71 -7.95
N LEU A 76 6.99 -9.83 -7.28
CA LEU A 76 7.76 -8.77 -7.93
C LEU A 76 8.84 -9.34 -8.86
N PHE A 77 9.62 -10.32 -8.41
CA PHE A 77 10.64 -10.96 -9.23
C PHE A 77 10.05 -11.61 -10.50
N VAL A 78 8.95 -12.34 -10.36
CA VAL A 78 8.26 -12.95 -11.50
C VAL A 78 7.70 -11.87 -12.43
N SER A 79 7.25 -10.73 -11.90
CA SER A 79 6.71 -9.63 -12.72
C SER A 79 7.72 -9.09 -13.74
N PHE A 80 9.02 -9.06 -13.39
CA PHE A 80 10.07 -8.63 -14.31
C PHE A 80 10.41 -9.66 -15.41
N LYS A 81 10.02 -10.93 -15.22
CA LYS A 81 10.30 -12.03 -16.15
C LYS A 81 9.15 -12.35 -17.09
N THR A 82 8.00 -11.68 -16.95
CA THR A 82 6.77 -11.98 -17.68
C THR A 82 6.39 -10.88 -18.67
N SER A 83 5.32 -11.12 -19.45
CA SER A 83 4.78 -10.09 -20.35
C SER A 83 4.32 -8.86 -19.58
N LYS A 84 4.32 -7.68 -20.23
CA LYS A 84 3.96 -6.38 -19.61
C LYS A 84 2.63 -6.47 -18.84
N ARG A 85 1.58 -7.04 -19.44
CA ARG A 85 0.25 -7.16 -18.80
C ARG A 85 0.29 -8.04 -17.56
N PHE A 86 0.88 -9.21 -17.69
CA PHE A 86 0.97 -10.14 -16.56
C PHE A 86 1.91 -9.60 -15.47
N GLY A 87 2.97 -8.89 -15.86
CA GLY A 87 3.86 -8.19 -14.95
C GLY A 87 3.14 -7.16 -14.08
N VAL A 88 2.23 -6.36 -14.67
CA VAL A 88 1.41 -5.40 -13.91
C VAL A 88 0.51 -6.10 -12.90
N VAL A 89 -0.16 -7.18 -13.31
CA VAL A 89 -1.01 -7.97 -12.39
C VAL A 89 -0.20 -8.50 -11.21
N LEU A 90 0.98 -9.07 -11.47
CA LEU A 90 1.85 -9.59 -10.43
C LEU A 90 2.40 -8.48 -9.51
N ALA A 91 2.76 -7.33 -10.06
CA ALA A 91 3.22 -6.19 -9.24
C ALA A 91 2.12 -5.67 -8.31
N VAL A 92 0.88 -5.58 -8.80
CA VAL A 92 -0.29 -5.23 -7.97
C VAL A 92 -0.58 -6.32 -6.92
N SER A 93 -0.42 -7.60 -7.28
CA SER A 93 -0.53 -8.70 -6.32
C SER A 93 0.53 -8.63 -5.23
N ALA A 94 1.76 -8.21 -5.56
CA ALA A 94 2.81 -7.98 -4.56
C ALA A 94 2.41 -6.88 -3.55
N LEU A 95 1.78 -5.80 -4.03
CA LEU A 95 1.27 -4.74 -3.15
C LEU A 95 0.16 -5.24 -2.21
N LEU A 96 -0.73 -6.12 -2.69
CA LEU A 96 -1.76 -6.75 -1.87
C LEU A 96 -1.15 -7.66 -0.80
N LEU A 97 -0.20 -8.51 -1.17
CA LEU A 97 0.52 -9.38 -0.23
C LEU A 97 1.24 -8.58 0.85
N ALA A 98 1.89 -7.47 0.48
CA ALA A 98 2.53 -6.55 1.41
C ALA A 98 1.54 -5.91 2.41
N GLY A 99 0.27 -5.82 2.04
CA GLY A 99 -0.81 -5.27 2.88
C GLY A 99 -1.39 -6.27 3.88
N ILE A 100 -1.15 -7.58 3.73
CA ILE A 100 -1.78 -8.62 4.58
C ILE A 100 -1.58 -8.35 6.08
N PRO A 101 -0.38 -8.04 6.58
CA PRO A 101 -0.19 -7.76 8.00
C PRO A 101 -1.05 -6.59 8.48
N GLN A 102 -1.13 -5.50 7.71
CA GLN A 102 -1.97 -4.35 8.06
C GLN A 102 -3.47 -4.69 8.03
N PHE A 103 -3.92 -5.52 7.09
CA PHE A 103 -5.30 -6.00 7.08
C PHE A 103 -5.62 -6.81 8.33
N TYR A 104 -4.70 -7.68 8.73
CA TYR A 104 -4.84 -8.49 9.94
C TYR A 104 -4.91 -7.60 11.19
N ASP A 105 -4.03 -6.62 11.32
CA ASP A 105 -4.02 -5.69 12.45
C ASP A 105 -5.33 -4.88 12.52
N ASN A 106 -5.80 -4.35 11.40
CA ASN A 106 -7.09 -3.64 11.34
C ASN A 106 -8.29 -4.57 11.61
N TRP A 107 -8.16 -5.86 11.31
CA TRP A 107 -9.17 -6.85 11.65
C TRP A 107 -9.20 -7.16 13.14
N THR A 108 -8.06 -7.35 13.77
CA THR A 108 -7.95 -7.78 15.18
C THR A 108 -8.05 -6.63 16.16
N SER A 109 -7.65 -5.42 15.76
CA SER A 109 -7.59 -4.23 16.63
C SER A 109 -8.16 -2.98 15.95
N PRO A 110 -9.43 -2.99 15.53
CA PRO A 110 -9.99 -1.94 14.68
C PRO A 110 -10.12 -0.56 15.36
N ALA A 111 -10.39 -0.53 16.66
CA ALA A 111 -10.81 0.70 17.37
C ALA A 111 -9.74 1.78 17.51
N THR A 112 -8.50 1.50 17.14
CA THR A 112 -7.35 2.36 17.41
C THR A 112 -6.79 3.02 16.17
N ALA A 113 -7.24 2.63 14.98
CA ALA A 113 -6.69 3.12 13.73
C ALA A 113 -7.45 4.35 13.19
N SER A 114 -6.73 5.19 12.47
CA SER A 114 -7.27 6.40 11.85
C SER A 114 -8.03 6.05 10.58
N TRP A 115 -9.33 5.74 10.67
CA TRP A 115 -10.17 5.37 9.54
C TRP A 115 -10.18 6.43 8.41
N TRP A 116 -10.11 7.71 8.76
CA TRP A 116 -10.09 8.81 7.80
C TRP A 116 -8.87 8.77 6.86
N LEU A 117 -7.74 8.24 7.31
CA LEU A 117 -6.55 8.06 6.47
C LEU A 117 -6.86 7.13 5.30
N TRP A 118 -7.52 6.02 5.58
CA TRP A 118 -7.90 5.04 4.56
C TRP A 118 -8.97 5.59 3.61
N VAL A 119 -9.92 6.37 4.14
CA VAL A 119 -10.94 7.05 3.31
C VAL A 119 -10.29 8.04 2.36
N ILE A 120 -9.41 8.93 2.85
CA ILE A 120 -8.70 9.89 2.00
C ILE A 120 -7.90 9.17 0.93
N THR A 121 -7.18 8.12 1.30
CA THR A 121 -6.37 7.33 0.36
C THR A 121 -7.24 6.63 -0.68
N ALA A 122 -8.40 6.09 -0.29
CA ALA A 122 -9.38 5.52 -1.23
C ALA A 122 -9.90 6.57 -2.22
N CYS A 123 -10.23 7.77 -1.75
CA CYS A 123 -10.67 8.88 -2.60
C CYS A 123 -9.57 9.32 -3.59
N CYS A 124 -8.32 9.40 -3.16
CA CYS A 124 -7.19 9.71 -4.04
C CYS A 124 -7.01 8.65 -5.13
N ASN A 125 -7.13 7.36 -4.78
CA ASN A 125 -7.08 6.29 -5.77
C ASN A 125 -8.27 6.33 -6.74
N ALA A 126 -9.48 6.56 -6.24
CA ALA A 126 -10.67 6.68 -7.07
C ALA A 126 -10.53 7.84 -8.07
N THR A 127 -10.06 9.00 -7.61
CA THR A 127 -9.80 10.16 -8.49
C THR A 127 -8.75 9.81 -9.56
N SER A 128 -7.69 9.09 -9.16
CA SER A 128 -6.65 8.63 -10.09
C SER A 128 -7.19 7.63 -11.11
N LEU A 129 -8.14 6.77 -10.70
CA LEU A 129 -8.79 5.81 -11.60
C LEU A 129 -9.58 6.52 -12.72
N PHE A 130 -10.27 7.62 -12.40
CA PHE A 130 -11.00 8.40 -13.40
C PHE A 130 -10.07 9.13 -14.39
N SER A 131 -8.89 9.55 -13.94
CA SER A 131 -7.89 10.23 -14.76
C SER A 131 -6.92 9.28 -15.46
N ALA A 132 -6.99 7.98 -15.20
CA ALA A 132 -6.10 6.98 -15.77
C ALA A 132 -6.44 6.68 -17.23
N GLU A 133 -5.42 6.30 -18.00
CA GLU A 133 -5.61 5.79 -19.35
C GLU A 133 -6.57 4.59 -19.37
N SER A 134 -7.35 4.46 -20.45
CA SER A 134 -8.36 3.39 -20.59
C SER A 134 -7.76 2.00 -20.83
N THR A 135 -6.55 1.76 -20.36
CA THR A 135 -5.84 0.48 -20.44
C THR A 135 -5.93 -0.28 -19.14
N LEU A 136 -5.81 -1.59 -19.19
CA LEU A 136 -5.75 -2.43 -17.98
C LEU A 136 -4.60 -1.96 -17.09
N GLU A 137 -3.44 -1.74 -17.69
CA GLU A 137 -2.21 -1.34 -17.00
C GLU A 137 -2.38 0.01 -16.29
N GLY A 138 -3.08 0.97 -16.92
CA GLY A 138 -3.33 2.29 -16.35
C GLY A 138 -4.33 2.25 -15.18
N ARG A 139 -5.34 1.38 -15.25
CA ARG A 139 -6.47 1.36 -14.30
C ARG A 139 -6.33 0.37 -13.16
N LEU A 140 -5.58 -0.72 -13.34
CA LEU A 140 -5.51 -1.79 -12.36
C LEU A 140 -4.99 -1.29 -10.99
N TYR A 141 -3.88 -0.54 -11.01
CA TYR A 141 -3.27 -0.02 -9.80
C TYR A 141 -4.23 0.87 -8.99
N PRO A 142 -4.81 1.95 -9.55
CA PRO A 142 -5.72 2.80 -8.79
C PRO A 142 -7.05 2.08 -8.44
N ALA A 143 -7.54 1.15 -9.26
CA ALA A 143 -8.73 0.37 -8.95
C ALA A 143 -8.52 -0.52 -7.70
N VAL A 144 -7.42 -1.27 -7.68
CA VAL A 144 -7.06 -2.11 -6.53
C VAL A 144 -6.76 -1.23 -5.31
N GLY A 145 -6.06 -0.11 -5.49
CA GLY A 145 -5.83 0.86 -4.41
C GLY A 145 -7.14 1.40 -3.82
N THR A 146 -8.13 1.73 -4.65
CA THR A 146 -9.46 2.16 -4.18
C THR A 146 -10.13 1.04 -3.36
N ALA A 147 -10.19 -0.17 -3.90
CA ALA A 147 -10.83 -1.30 -3.24
C ALA A 147 -10.17 -1.65 -1.90
N THR A 148 -8.84 -1.73 -1.87
CA THR A 148 -8.09 -2.09 -0.65
C THR A 148 -8.19 -1.04 0.43
N ASN A 149 -8.07 0.24 0.10
CA ASN A 149 -8.20 1.31 1.09
C ASN A 149 -9.65 1.47 1.58
N SER A 150 -10.65 1.23 0.74
CA SER A 150 -12.04 1.17 1.17
C SER A 150 -12.29 0.02 2.14
N LEU A 151 -11.71 -1.16 1.86
CA LEU A 151 -11.77 -2.30 2.79
C LEU A 151 -11.08 -1.97 4.12
N GLN A 152 -9.89 -1.36 4.09
CA GLN A 152 -9.20 -0.93 5.31
C GLN A 152 -10.05 0.04 6.13
N ALA A 153 -10.65 1.05 5.48
CA ALA A 153 -11.57 1.98 6.14
C ALA A 153 -12.72 1.25 6.82
N THR A 154 -13.35 0.31 6.12
CA THR A 154 -14.47 -0.49 6.64
C THR A 154 -14.05 -1.33 7.84
N LEU A 155 -12.89 -1.98 7.78
CA LEU A 155 -12.36 -2.78 8.88
C LEU A 155 -12.12 -1.95 10.14
N VAL A 156 -11.64 -0.73 9.98
CA VAL A 156 -11.38 0.17 11.10
C VAL A 156 -12.68 0.76 11.65
N ILE A 157 -13.59 1.22 10.79
CA ILE A 157 -14.86 1.84 11.18
C ILE A 157 -15.73 0.89 12.00
N ARG A 158 -15.72 -0.42 11.71
CA ARG A 158 -16.51 -1.40 12.49
C ARG A 158 -16.14 -1.44 13.98
N GLY A 159 -14.94 -0.99 14.35
CA GLY A 159 -14.50 -0.95 15.75
C GLY A 159 -15.15 0.18 16.56
N PHE A 160 -15.94 1.03 15.92
CA PHE A 160 -16.68 2.12 16.58
C PHE A 160 -18.16 1.76 16.85
N PHE A 161 -18.59 0.57 16.43
CA PHE A 161 -19.94 0.04 16.64
C PHE A 161 -19.89 -1.30 17.36
#